data_523e2895230d0ac69f8cebf2624e451c
#
_entry.id   523e2895230d0ac69f8cebf2624e451c
#
_cell.length_a   1.000
_cell.length_b   1.000
_cell.length_c   1.000
_cell.angle_alpha   90.00
_cell.angle_beta   90.00
_cell.angle_gamma   90.00
#
_symmetry.space_group_name_H-M   'P 1'
#
loop_
_entity.id
_entity.type
_entity.pdbx_description
1 polymer ?
#
loop_
_entity_poly.entity_id
_entity_poly.type
_entity_poly.pdbx_seq_one_letter_code
_entity_poly.pdbx_strand_id
1 'polypeptide(L)'
;MKLVRGILFLALALITFIPAGSWAADDKKIVIGVTPFPHAEIVKIAAPLLEKEGYTVEIKEFNDYVTPNIALNDGSLTANFFQHVPYLDDQVKNQKYDIAWIAKVHIEPLGIYSKKVKSIGEIPSGANIAVPNDPTNNARALRVLEKAGLIKVKAGELVTARDITDNPKNIKIVELEAAQLPRTLDDTTASVINTNFAVEAGLIPAKDAIAIEDKDSPYANVLVVRKADLEKPAIKALAKALNSPEVKKFIDTELTPKGIVPAF
;
A
#
# COMPACT_ATOMS: atom_id res chain seq x y z
N MET A 1 80.10 -1.27 -43.20
CA MET A 1 79.38 -0.17 -42.58
C MET A 1 77.90 -0.41 -42.77
N LYS A 2 77.12 -0.90 -41.78
CA LYS A 2 75.67 -1.10 -41.80
C LYS A 2 75.08 -0.19 -40.75
N LEU A 3 74.25 0.78 -41.20
CA LEU A 3 73.51 1.70 -40.33
C LEU A 3 72.24 0.92 -39.84
N VAL A 4 72.08 0.84 -38.51
CA VAL A 4 70.87 0.31 -37.87
C VAL A 4 70.03 1.55 -37.48
N ARG A 5 68.86 1.75 -38.13
CA ARG A 5 67.87 2.75 -37.79
C ARG A 5 66.96 2.18 -36.67
N GLY A 6 67.08 2.74 -35.46
CA GLY A 6 66.19 2.48 -34.38
C GLY A 6 64.85 3.24 -34.57
N ILE A 7 63.75 2.56 -34.59
CA ILE A 7 62.40 3.11 -34.59
C ILE A 7 61.91 3.21 -33.16
N LEU A 8 61.70 4.42 -32.69
CA LEU A 8 61.18 4.73 -31.36
C LEU A 8 59.63 4.68 -31.44
N PHE A 9 58.99 3.67 -30.86
CA PHE A 9 57.55 3.61 -30.71
C PHE A 9 57.13 4.47 -29.50
N LEU A 10 56.47 5.60 -29.77
CA LEU A 10 55.85 6.42 -28.75
C LEU A 10 54.46 5.84 -28.49
N ALA A 11 54.28 5.13 -27.36
CA ALA A 11 52.98 4.65 -26.89
C ALA A 11 52.18 5.81 -26.30
N LEU A 12 51.20 6.32 -27.06
CA LEU A 12 50.25 7.31 -26.59
C LEU A 12 49.19 6.62 -25.72
N ALA A 13 49.29 6.74 -24.40
CA ALA A 13 48.28 6.26 -23.47
C ALA A 13 47.05 7.19 -23.55
N LEU A 14 45.98 6.73 -24.20
CA LEU A 14 44.65 7.38 -24.13
C LEU A 14 44.11 7.14 -22.72
N ILE A 15 44.15 8.15 -21.87
CA ILE A 15 43.42 8.17 -20.60
C ILE A 15 41.97 8.53 -20.97
N THR A 16 41.10 7.52 -21.02
CA THR A 16 39.65 7.72 -21.13
C THR A 16 39.11 8.26 -19.82
N PHE A 17 38.82 9.55 -19.80
CA PHE A 17 38.11 10.19 -18.70
C PHE A 17 36.66 9.69 -18.74
N ILE A 18 36.31 8.69 -17.91
CA ILE A 18 34.92 8.31 -17.67
C ILE A 18 34.34 9.36 -16.72
N PRO A 19 33.31 10.15 -17.13
CA PRO A 19 32.73 11.13 -16.24
C PRO A 19 32.04 10.40 -15.07
N ALA A 20 32.54 10.58 -13.86
CA ALA A 20 32.00 10.04 -12.60
C ALA A 20 30.63 10.66 -12.22
N GLY A 21 30.04 11.48 -13.08
CA GLY A 21 28.83 12.23 -12.80
C GLY A 21 27.50 11.50 -12.98
N SER A 22 27.48 10.39 -13.74
CA SER A 22 26.20 9.71 -14.09
C SER A 22 25.65 8.83 -12.97
N TRP A 23 26.50 8.28 -12.13
CA TRP A 23 26.09 7.33 -11.06
C TRP A 23 25.55 8.06 -9.81
N ALA A 24 26.06 9.26 -9.52
CA ALA A 24 25.63 10.05 -8.36
C ALA A 24 24.23 10.68 -8.52
N ALA A 25 23.73 10.85 -9.75
CA ALA A 25 22.42 11.43 -10.01
C ALA A 25 21.30 10.40 -9.79
N ASP A 26 21.55 9.12 -10.05
CA ASP A 26 20.57 8.04 -9.90
C ASP A 26 20.31 7.71 -8.42
N ASP A 27 21.33 7.82 -7.56
CA ASP A 27 21.22 7.58 -6.11
C ASP A 27 20.40 8.67 -5.37
N LYS A 28 20.12 9.82 -6.01
CA LYS A 28 19.35 10.93 -5.43
C LYS A 28 17.89 10.94 -5.86
N LYS A 29 17.50 10.09 -6.80
CA LYS A 29 16.12 9.98 -7.27
C LYS A 29 15.37 8.87 -6.52
N ILE A 30 14.24 9.21 -5.92
CA ILE A 30 13.31 8.29 -5.27
C ILE A 30 12.04 8.24 -6.11
N VAL A 31 11.76 7.07 -6.71
CA VAL A 31 10.51 6.81 -7.43
C VAL A 31 9.64 5.96 -6.52
N ILE A 32 8.56 6.52 -5.98
CA ILE A 32 7.67 5.83 -5.04
C ILE A 32 6.31 5.53 -5.66
N GLY A 33 5.90 4.25 -5.63
CA GLY A 33 4.58 3.78 -6.04
C GLY A 33 3.58 3.85 -4.88
N VAL A 34 2.43 4.49 -5.10
CA VAL A 34 1.41 4.74 -4.07
C VAL A 34 0.02 4.57 -4.64
N THR A 35 -1.02 4.41 -3.80
CA THR A 35 -2.40 4.71 -4.20
C THR A 35 -2.67 6.22 -4.02
N PRO A 36 -3.64 6.81 -4.77
CA PRO A 36 -3.87 8.26 -4.73
C PRO A 36 -4.17 8.78 -3.32
N PHE A 37 -5.04 8.10 -2.57
CA PHE A 37 -5.41 8.47 -1.21
C PHE A 37 -5.26 7.26 -0.26
N PRO A 38 -4.81 7.43 0.98
CA PRO A 38 -4.16 8.63 1.55
C PRO A 38 -2.65 8.68 1.25
N HIS A 39 -2.12 7.66 0.57
CA HIS A 39 -0.70 7.38 0.45
C HIS A 39 0.05 8.49 -0.32
N ALA A 40 -0.47 8.92 -1.50
CA ALA A 40 0.13 10.02 -2.23
C ALA A 40 0.11 11.33 -1.42
N GLU A 41 -0.98 11.61 -0.69
CA GLU A 41 -1.09 12.81 0.13
C GLU A 41 -0.05 12.81 1.26
N ILE A 42 0.15 11.67 1.92
CA ILE A 42 1.19 11.50 2.96
C ILE A 42 2.60 11.72 2.36
N VAL A 43 2.88 11.14 1.18
CA VAL A 43 4.18 11.32 0.52
C VAL A 43 4.41 12.77 0.10
N LYS A 44 3.39 13.50 -0.35
CA LYS A 44 3.48 14.94 -0.66
C LYS A 44 3.89 15.79 0.55
N ILE A 45 3.51 15.40 1.77
CA ILE A 45 3.97 16.04 3.00
C ILE A 45 5.44 15.69 3.32
N ALA A 46 5.86 14.45 3.04
CA ALA A 46 7.22 13.99 3.29
C ALA A 46 8.24 14.50 2.24
N ALA A 47 7.83 14.69 0.99
CA ALA A 47 8.70 15.06 -0.14
C ALA A 47 9.55 16.32 0.11
N PRO A 48 9.02 17.44 0.64
CA PRO A 48 9.84 18.64 0.91
C PRO A 48 10.95 18.39 1.94
N LEU A 49 10.83 17.42 2.83
CA LEU A 49 11.87 17.05 3.78
C LEU A 49 13.03 16.35 3.07
N LEU A 50 12.71 15.48 2.11
CA LEU A 50 13.67 14.77 1.28
C LEU A 50 14.39 15.72 0.31
N GLU A 51 13.67 16.68 -0.28
CA GLU A 51 14.24 17.70 -1.18
C GLU A 51 15.27 18.56 -0.46
N LYS A 52 15.06 18.93 0.82
CA LYS A 52 16.05 19.63 1.64
C LYS A 52 17.34 18.81 1.86
N GLU A 53 17.25 17.48 1.83
CA GLU A 53 18.39 16.56 1.89
C GLU A 53 18.99 16.27 0.50
N GLY A 54 18.49 16.93 -0.55
CA GLY A 54 18.98 16.85 -1.93
C GLY A 54 18.48 15.63 -2.71
N TYR A 55 17.37 15.00 -2.27
CA TYR A 55 16.69 13.95 -3.02
C TYR A 55 15.61 14.56 -3.93
N THR A 56 15.33 13.89 -5.05
CA THR A 56 14.18 14.19 -5.91
C THR A 56 13.16 13.08 -5.74
N VAL A 57 11.90 13.42 -5.45
CA VAL A 57 10.81 12.46 -5.24
C VAL A 57 9.87 12.48 -6.45
N GLU A 58 9.73 11.33 -7.11
CA GLU A 58 8.75 11.09 -8.16
C GLU A 58 7.66 10.17 -7.60
N ILE A 59 6.42 10.66 -7.53
CA ILE A 59 5.25 9.90 -7.07
C ILE A 59 4.58 9.25 -8.28
N LYS A 60 4.43 7.92 -8.28
CA LYS A 60 3.66 7.16 -9.27
C LYS A 60 2.41 6.60 -8.62
N GLU A 61 1.26 7.04 -9.08
CA GLU A 61 -0.03 6.60 -8.55
C GLU A 61 -0.53 5.35 -9.28
N PHE A 62 -1.06 4.38 -8.51
CA PHE A 62 -1.65 3.13 -8.97
C PHE A 62 -3.06 2.99 -8.41
N ASN A 63 -3.97 2.48 -9.24
CA ASN A 63 -5.38 2.29 -8.86
C ASN A 63 -5.72 0.82 -8.58
N ASP A 64 -4.71 -0.02 -8.31
CA ASP A 64 -4.85 -1.43 -7.97
C ASP A 64 -3.79 -1.84 -6.93
N TYR A 65 -3.92 -3.04 -6.36
CA TYR A 65 -2.99 -3.55 -5.35
C TYR A 65 -1.95 -4.56 -5.91
N VAL A 66 -2.04 -4.93 -7.19
CA VAL A 66 -1.15 -5.94 -7.81
C VAL A 66 0.10 -5.29 -8.40
N THR A 67 -0.12 -4.26 -9.22
CA THR A 67 0.94 -3.60 -10.01
C THR A 67 2.07 -2.99 -9.19
N PRO A 68 1.85 -2.34 -8.02
CA PRO A 68 2.94 -1.68 -7.28
C PRO A 68 4.03 -2.64 -6.78
N ASN A 69 3.68 -3.87 -6.38
CA ASN A 69 4.69 -4.86 -5.95
C ASN A 69 5.48 -5.42 -7.13
N ILE A 70 4.84 -5.61 -8.28
CA ILE A 70 5.52 -6.00 -9.52
C ILE A 70 6.55 -4.94 -9.90
N ALA A 71 6.13 -3.67 -9.97
CA ALA A 71 6.99 -2.54 -10.34
C ALA A 71 8.13 -2.28 -9.34
N LEU A 72 7.93 -2.59 -8.05
CA LEU A 72 9.01 -2.53 -7.07
C LEU A 72 10.00 -3.68 -7.26
N ASN A 73 9.50 -4.89 -7.43
CA ASN A 73 10.35 -6.08 -7.56
C ASN A 73 11.18 -6.07 -8.84
N ASP A 74 10.68 -5.54 -9.95
CA ASP A 74 11.39 -5.41 -11.24
C ASP A 74 12.35 -4.21 -11.30
N GLY A 75 12.33 -3.32 -10.29
CA GLY A 75 13.22 -2.17 -10.21
C GLY A 75 12.67 -0.88 -10.84
N SER A 76 11.46 -0.87 -11.36
CA SER A 76 10.80 0.33 -11.92
C SER A 76 10.43 1.36 -10.85
N LEU A 77 10.38 0.93 -9.58
CA LEU A 77 10.20 1.77 -8.39
C LEU A 77 11.39 1.63 -7.45
N THR A 78 11.68 2.68 -6.71
CA THR A 78 12.61 2.66 -5.57
C THR A 78 11.95 2.09 -4.32
N ALA A 79 10.67 2.44 -4.11
CA ALA A 79 9.85 2.01 -2.99
C ALA A 79 8.38 1.93 -3.41
N ASN A 80 7.54 1.26 -2.61
CA ASN A 80 6.10 1.46 -2.66
C ASN A 80 5.52 1.69 -1.27
N PHE A 81 4.36 2.35 -1.24
CA PHE A 81 3.63 2.64 -0.03
C PHE A 81 2.13 2.64 -0.37
N PHE A 82 1.45 1.50 -0.14
CA PHE A 82 0.04 1.28 -0.50
C PHE A 82 -0.60 0.12 0.25
N GLN A 83 0.18 -0.69 0.98
CA GLN A 83 -0.19 -2.00 1.49
C GLN A 83 0.06 -2.15 2.98
N HIS A 84 -0.72 -2.98 3.63
CA HIS A 84 -0.51 -3.37 5.03
C HIS A 84 0.34 -4.64 5.16
N VAL A 85 0.90 -4.86 6.36
CA VAL A 85 1.82 -5.96 6.63
C VAL A 85 1.27 -7.33 6.21
N PRO A 86 0.05 -7.78 6.59
CA PRO A 86 -0.43 -9.10 6.18
C PRO A 86 -0.55 -9.28 4.65
N TYR A 87 -0.89 -8.21 3.90
CA TYR A 87 -0.91 -8.27 2.44
C TYR A 87 0.49 -8.48 1.88
N LEU A 88 1.48 -7.70 2.35
CA LEU A 88 2.87 -7.85 1.95
C LEU A 88 3.39 -9.27 2.21
N ASP A 89 3.14 -9.81 3.41
CA ASP A 89 3.60 -11.14 3.81
C ASP A 89 3.04 -12.23 2.87
N ASP A 90 1.75 -12.13 2.52
CA ASP A 90 1.11 -13.02 1.55
C ASP A 90 1.75 -12.90 0.16
N GLN A 91 1.98 -11.67 -0.33
CA GLN A 91 2.61 -11.41 -1.62
C GLN A 91 4.06 -11.93 -1.67
N VAL A 92 4.87 -11.68 -0.64
CA VAL A 92 6.25 -12.19 -0.54
C VAL A 92 6.25 -13.73 -0.55
N LYS A 93 5.35 -14.36 0.19
CA LYS A 93 5.25 -15.82 0.28
C LYS A 93 4.83 -16.45 -1.05
N ASN A 94 3.79 -15.92 -1.68
CA ASN A 94 3.16 -16.55 -2.84
C ASN A 94 3.81 -16.17 -4.17
N GLN A 95 4.21 -14.89 -4.34
CA GLN A 95 4.82 -14.38 -5.56
C GLN A 95 6.35 -14.47 -5.55
N LYS A 96 6.96 -14.81 -4.38
CA LYS A 96 8.42 -14.92 -4.19
C LYS A 96 9.16 -13.59 -4.44
N TYR A 97 8.51 -12.46 -4.17
CA TYR A 97 9.13 -11.15 -4.26
C TYR A 97 10.25 -10.98 -3.23
N ASP A 98 11.36 -10.36 -3.62
CA ASP A 98 12.49 -10.05 -2.73
C ASP A 98 12.38 -8.62 -2.18
N ILE A 99 11.25 -8.34 -1.54
CA ILE A 99 10.91 -7.05 -0.95
C ILE A 99 10.66 -7.18 0.56
N ALA A 100 10.79 -6.08 1.30
CA ALA A 100 10.53 -6.04 2.74
C ALA A 100 10.04 -4.65 3.15
N TRP A 101 9.26 -4.56 4.22
CA TRP A 101 8.89 -3.28 4.82
C TRP A 101 9.96 -2.78 5.81
N ILE A 102 10.04 -1.45 5.97
CA ILE A 102 11.01 -0.79 6.87
C ILE A 102 10.40 0.23 7.83
N ALA A 103 9.20 0.73 7.54
CA ALA A 103 8.50 1.68 8.39
C ALA A 103 6.99 1.45 8.34
N LYS A 104 6.34 1.46 9.50
CA LYS A 104 4.89 1.59 9.62
C LYS A 104 4.54 3.07 9.55
N VAL A 105 3.43 3.42 8.88
CA VAL A 105 3.05 4.82 8.70
C VAL A 105 1.65 5.12 9.24
N HIS A 106 0.62 4.35 8.84
CA HIS A 106 -0.75 4.59 9.29
C HIS A 106 -1.59 3.32 9.27
N ILE A 107 -2.77 3.38 9.88
CA ILE A 107 -3.79 2.33 9.85
C ILE A 107 -5.05 2.89 9.21
N GLU A 108 -5.64 2.10 8.32
CA GLU A 108 -6.91 2.37 7.65
C GLU A 108 -7.94 1.33 8.09
N PRO A 109 -8.85 1.66 9.03
CA PRO A 109 -9.91 0.73 9.44
C PRO A 109 -10.84 0.39 8.29
N LEU A 110 -11.06 -0.92 8.05
CA LEU A 110 -11.96 -1.42 7.01
C LEU A 110 -13.42 -1.15 7.41
N GLY A 111 -14.27 -0.69 6.46
CA GLY A 111 -15.65 -0.34 6.73
C GLY A 111 -16.67 -1.15 5.93
N ILE A 112 -17.86 -1.34 6.51
CA ILE A 112 -19.06 -1.83 5.82
C ILE A 112 -19.89 -0.63 5.42
N TYR A 113 -20.23 -0.52 4.13
CA TYR A 113 -20.98 0.60 3.57
C TYR A 113 -22.24 0.09 2.88
N SER A 114 -23.27 0.93 2.86
CA SER A 114 -24.53 0.63 2.17
C SER A 114 -25.22 1.91 1.71
N LYS A 115 -25.87 1.85 0.54
CA LYS A 115 -26.84 2.84 0.07
C LYS A 115 -28.28 2.43 0.37
N LYS A 116 -28.52 1.15 0.74
CA LYS A 116 -29.85 0.55 0.87
C LYS A 116 -30.32 0.45 2.33
N VAL A 117 -29.39 0.32 3.28
CA VAL A 117 -29.67 0.21 4.72
C VAL A 117 -28.79 1.18 5.51
N LYS A 118 -29.24 1.57 6.69
CA LYS A 118 -28.54 2.57 7.53
C LYS A 118 -27.85 1.95 8.74
N SER A 119 -28.11 0.68 9.02
CA SER A 119 -27.53 -0.03 10.15
C SER A 119 -27.38 -1.53 9.84
N ILE A 120 -26.51 -2.22 10.60
CA ILE A 120 -26.29 -3.66 10.52
C ILE A 120 -27.60 -4.44 10.80
N GLY A 121 -28.42 -3.93 11.72
CA GLY A 121 -29.72 -4.56 12.05
C GLY A 121 -30.71 -4.63 10.89
N GLU A 122 -30.65 -3.66 9.98
CA GLU A 122 -31.54 -3.55 8.81
C GLU A 122 -31.15 -4.45 7.64
N ILE A 123 -29.98 -5.09 7.67
CA ILE A 123 -29.55 -6.02 6.62
C ILE A 123 -30.53 -7.18 6.55
N PRO A 124 -31.23 -7.38 5.40
CA PRO A 124 -32.24 -8.41 5.28
C PRO A 124 -31.66 -9.81 5.12
N SER A 125 -32.49 -10.83 5.33
CA SER A 125 -32.12 -12.21 4.99
C SER A 125 -31.92 -12.34 3.47
N GLY A 126 -30.89 -13.12 3.06
CA GLY A 126 -30.52 -13.31 1.66
C GLY A 126 -29.74 -12.14 1.04
N ALA A 127 -29.30 -11.17 1.86
CA ALA A 127 -28.53 -10.02 1.40
C ALA A 127 -27.26 -10.42 0.64
N ASN A 128 -26.98 -9.74 -0.46
CA ASN A 128 -25.68 -9.81 -1.13
C ASN A 128 -24.72 -8.79 -0.49
N ILE A 129 -23.58 -9.24 -0.01
CA ILE A 129 -22.52 -8.38 0.54
C ILE A 129 -21.24 -8.59 -0.27
N ALA A 130 -20.75 -7.52 -0.90
CA ALA A 130 -19.50 -7.56 -1.64
C ALA A 130 -18.30 -7.41 -0.70
N VAL A 131 -17.21 -8.14 -0.99
CA VAL A 131 -15.97 -8.15 -0.22
C VAL A 131 -14.77 -8.19 -1.17
N PRO A 132 -13.56 -7.77 -0.74
CA PRO A 132 -12.34 -7.91 -1.55
C PRO A 132 -12.05 -9.38 -1.88
N ASN A 133 -11.46 -9.64 -3.06
CA ASN A 133 -11.15 -11.00 -3.52
C ASN A 133 -9.70 -11.44 -3.22
N ASP A 134 -8.79 -10.53 -2.82
CA ASP A 134 -7.47 -10.95 -2.39
C ASP A 134 -7.53 -11.65 -1.03
N PRO A 135 -6.67 -12.67 -0.80
CA PRO A 135 -6.80 -13.56 0.36
C PRO A 135 -6.81 -12.83 1.70
N THR A 136 -6.01 -11.79 1.86
CA THR A 136 -5.84 -11.10 3.14
C THR A 136 -6.97 -10.11 3.43
N ASN A 137 -7.36 -9.28 2.46
CA ASN A 137 -8.52 -8.38 2.64
C ASN A 137 -9.85 -9.14 2.63
N ASN A 138 -9.95 -10.28 1.91
CA ASN A 138 -11.12 -11.18 1.99
C ASN A 138 -11.31 -11.69 3.42
N ALA A 139 -10.28 -12.33 3.98
CA ALA A 139 -10.31 -12.82 5.36
C ALA A 139 -10.62 -11.70 6.36
N ARG A 140 -9.99 -10.52 6.20
CA ARG A 140 -10.24 -9.34 7.02
C ARG A 140 -11.69 -8.89 6.92
N ALA A 141 -12.26 -8.82 5.71
CA ALA A 141 -13.66 -8.45 5.49
C ALA A 141 -14.63 -9.43 6.17
N LEU A 142 -14.38 -10.74 6.06
CA LEU A 142 -15.17 -11.75 6.76
C LEU A 142 -15.10 -11.60 8.28
N ARG A 143 -13.94 -11.23 8.84
CA ARG A 143 -13.81 -10.93 10.28
C ARG A 143 -14.58 -9.66 10.68
N VAL A 144 -14.63 -8.65 9.82
CA VAL A 144 -15.45 -7.45 10.05
C VAL A 144 -16.94 -7.80 10.05
N LEU A 145 -17.39 -8.66 9.12
CA LEU A 145 -18.78 -9.16 9.08
C LEU A 145 -19.10 -10.02 10.32
N GLU A 146 -18.15 -10.85 10.79
CA GLU A 146 -18.27 -11.63 12.03
C GLU A 146 -18.42 -10.72 13.25
N LYS A 147 -17.57 -9.72 13.38
CA LYS A 147 -17.64 -8.72 14.46
C LYS A 147 -18.95 -7.93 14.44
N ALA A 148 -19.49 -7.66 13.26
CA ALA A 148 -20.80 -7.04 13.09
C ALA A 148 -21.98 -8.00 13.42
N GLY A 149 -21.73 -9.26 13.74
CA GLY A 149 -22.74 -10.26 14.11
C GLY A 149 -23.55 -10.82 12.93
N LEU A 150 -23.04 -10.64 11.70
CA LEU A 150 -23.73 -11.10 10.48
C LEU A 150 -23.44 -12.56 10.15
N ILE A 151 -22.22 -13.04 10.43
CA ILE A 151 -21.76 -14.42 10.18
C ILE A 151 -20.85 -14.85 11.32
N LYS A 152 -20.50 -16.15 11.36
CA LYS A 152 -19.32 -16.66 12.11
C LYS A 152 -18.43 -17.43 11.15
N VAL A 153 -17.12 -17.32 11.35
CA VAL A 153 -16.12 -18.05 10.55
C VAL A 153 -15.22 -18.90 11.46
N LYS A 154 -14.61 -19.94 10.91
CA LYS A 154 -13.62 -20.76 11.62
C LYS A 154 -12.46 -19.90 12.11
N ALA A 155 -11.73 -20.39 13.12
CA ALA A 155 -10.44 -19.84 13.50
C ALA A 155 -9.43 -19.98 12.33
N GLY A 156 -8.55 -18.99 12.14
CA GLY A 156 -7.53 -18.98 11.08
C GLY A 156 -7.25 -17.57 10.60
N GLU A 157 -6.08 -17.35 9.99
CA GLU A 157 -5.67 -16.05 9.48
C GLU A 157 -6.32 -15.75 8.11
N LEU A 158 -6.29 -16.70 7.19
CA LEU A 158 -6.80 -16.56 5.82
C LEU A 158 -8.09 -17.39 5.65
N VAL A 159 -9.16 -16.97 6.33
CA VAL A 159 -10.49 -17.58 6.18
C VAL A 159 -11.14 -17.12 4.87
N THR A 160 -11.99 -17.98 4.31
CA THR A 160 -12.74 -17.75 3.06
C THR A 160 -14.24 -17.88 3.31
N ALA A 161 -15.08 -17.56 2.35
CA ALA A 161 -16.53 -17.77 2.44
C ALA A 161 -16.90 -19.25 2.72
N ARG A 162 -16.03 -20.22 2.40
CA ARG A 162 -16.22 -21.66 2.68
C ARG A 162 -16.02 -21.99 4.18
N ASP A 163 -15.40 -21.09 4.92
CA ASP A 163 -15.13 -21.24 6.35
C ASP A 163 -16.22 -20.63 7.23
N ILE A 164 -17.30 -20.11 6.63
CA ILE A 164 -18.48 -19.63 7.35
C ILE A 164 -19.15 -20.82 8.05
N THR A 165 -19.27 -20.73 9.37
CA THR A 165 -19.86 -21.78 10.23
C THR A 165 -21.28 -21.44 10.70
N ASP A 166 -21.62 -20.16 10.73
CA ASP A 166 -22.96 -19.67 11.08
C ASP A 166 -23.31 -18.48 10.17
N ASN A 167 -24.54 -18.51 9.60
CA ASN A 167 -25.03 -17.51 8.68
C ASN A 167 -26.55 -17.37 8.82
N PRO A 168 -27.04 -16.81 9.94
CA PRO A 168 -28.46 -16.83 10.29
C PRO A 168 -29.32 -16.03 9.31
N LYS A 169 -28.72 -15.07 8.61
CA LYS A 169 -29.42 -14.25 7.60
C LYS A 169 -29.23 -14.76 6.16
N ASN A 170 -28.59 -15.91 5.95
CA ASN A 170 -28.27 -16.43 4.61
C ASN A 170 -27.57 -15.39 3.70
N ILE A 171 -26.61 -14.65 4.27
CA ILE A 171 -25.79 -13.66 3.54
C ILE A 171 -25.06 -14.37 2.39
N LYS A 172 -25.10 -13.74 1.22
CA LYS A 172 -24.37 -14.19 0.04
C LYS A 172 -23.14 -13.31 -0.12
N ILE A 173 -21.97 -13.90 -0.01
CA ILE A 173 -20.68 -13.21 -0.21
C ILE A 173 -20.40 -13.11 -1.71
N VAL A 174 -20.08 -11.90 -2.17
CA VAL A 174 -19.71 -11.59 -3.56
C VAL A 174 -18.28 -11.07 -3.54
N GLU A 175 -17.34 -11.83 -4.08
CA GLU A 175 -15.92 -11.49 -4.07
C GLU A 175 -15.53 -10.73 -5.33
N LEU A 176 -14.95 -9.54 -5.19
CA LEU A 176 -14.56 -8.65 -6.27
C LEU A 176 -13.21 -7.97 -5.95
N GLU A 177 -12.54 -7.48 -6.98
CA GLU A 177 -11.36 -6.63 -6.80
C GLU A 177 -11.69 -5.42 -5.92
N ALA A 178 -10.80 -5.09 -4.97
CA ALA A 178 -11.04 -4.03 -3.98
C ALA A 178 -11.41 -2.68 -4.63
N ALA A 179 -10.76 -2.33 -5.75
CA ALA A 179 -11.05 -1.11 -6.52
C ALA A 179 -12.46 -1.05 -7.12
N GLN A 180 -13.15 -2.20 -7.27
CA GLN A 180 -14.50 -2.26 -7.83
C GLN A 180 -15.58 -2.11 -6.77
N LEU A 181 -15.29 -2.37 -5.50
CA LEU A 181 -16.26 -2.44 -4.41
C LEU A 181 -17.11 -1.17 -4.22
N PRO A 182 -16.59 0.06 -4.33
CA PRO A 182 -17.42 1.25 -4.19
C PRO A 182 -18.57 1.32 -5.22
N ARG A 183 -18.34 0.79 -6.43
CA ARG A 183 -19.33 0.79 -7.52
C ARG A 183 -20.45 -0.23 -7.29
N THR A 184 -20.21 -1.24 -6.44
CA THR A 184 -21.21 -2.28 -6.16
C THR A 184 -22.33 -1.82 -5.22
N LEU A 185 -22.20 -0.65 -4.58
CA LEU A 185 -23.17 -0.15 -3.58
C LEU A 185 -24.56 0.07 -4.15
N ASP A 186 -24.70 0.25 -5.46
CA ASP A 186 -26.01 0.36 -6.12
C ASP A 186 -26.67 -1.02 -6.33
N ASP A 187 -25.88 -2.05 -6.54
CA ASP A 187 -26.34 -3.40 -6.89
C ASP A 187 -26.45 -4.33 -5.67
N THR A 188 -25.53 -4.24 -4.73
CA THR A 188 -25.47 -5.08 -3.52
C THR A 188 -26.25 -4.45 -2.36
N THR A 189 -26.53 -5.24 -1.32
CA THR A 189 -27.10 -4.71 -0.07
C THR A 189 -26.09 -3.90 0.72
N ALA A 190 -24.84 -4.38 0.77
CA ALA A 190 -23.73 -3.69 1.38
C ALA A 190 -22.42 -4.14 0.72
N SER A 191 -21.34 -3.38 0.96
CA SER A 191 -19.98 -3.74 0.53
C SER A 191 -19.00 -3.45 1.66
N VAL A 192 -18.03 -4.34 1.84
CA VAL A 192 -16.90 -4.15 2.75
C VAL A 192 -15.76 -3.54 1.93
N ILE A 193 -15.46 -2.26 2.15
CA ILE A 193 -14.60 -1.48 1.26
C ILE A 193 -13.36 -1.01 2.02
N ASN A 194 -12.18 -1.20 1.41
CA ASN A 194 -10.93 -0.63 1.90
C ASN A 194 -11.02 0.90 1.92
N THR A 195 -10.50 1.51 2.98
CA THR A 195 -10.69 2.93 3.28
C THR A 195 -10.20 3.86 2.18
N ASN A 196 -9.04 3.57 1.56
CA ASN A 196 -8.54 4.36 0.44
C ASN A 196 -9.57 4.44 -0.71
N PHE A 197 -10.11 3.30 -1.16
CA PHE A 197 -11.14 3.27 -2.22
C PHE A 197 -12.48 3.86 -1.79
N ALA A 198 -12.83 3.72 -0.50
CA ALA A 198 -14.05 4.35 0.03
C ALA A 198 -13.93 5.88 -0.06
N VAL A 199 -12.81 6.47 0.38
CA VAL A 199 -12.61 7.93 0.35
C VAL A 199 -12.49 8.46 -1.07
N GLU A 200 -11.80 7.76 -1.97
CA GLU A 200 -11.75 8.10 -3.40
C GLU A 200 -13.13 8.11 -4.06
N ALA A 201 -14.06 7.28 -3.58
CA ALA A 201 -15.45 7.26 -4.01
C ALA A 201 -16.35 8.28 -3.29
N GLY A 202 -15.77 9.16 -2.46
CA GLY A 202 -16.50 10.22 -1.74
C GLY A 202 -17.13 9.78 -0.42
N LEU A 203 -16.85 8.57 0.07
CA LEU A 203 -17.32 8.08 1.37
C LEU A 203 -16.35 8.53 2.48
N ILE A 204 -16.88 8.91 3.63
CA ILE A 204 -16.11 9.25 4.83
C ILE A 204 -16.26 8.07 5.81
N PRO A 205 -15.23 7.23 6.02
CA PRO A 205 -15.35 6.01 6.82
C PRO A 205 -15.97 6.22 8.20
N ALA A 206 -15.51 7.24 8.93
CA ALA A 206 -16.01 7.56 10.27
C ALA A 206 -17.48 8.01 10.31
N LYS A 207 -18.08 8.38 9.15
CA LYS A 207 -19.44 8.92 9.05
C LYS A 207 -20.39 7.98 8.30
N ASP A 208 -19.91 7.43 7.18
CA ASP A 208 -20.76 6.76 6.21
C ASP A 208 -20.73 5.22 6.33
N ALA A 209 -19.77 4.66 7.08
CA ALA A 209 -19.76 3.23 7.37
C ALA A 209 -20.87 2.87 8.37
N ILE A 210 -21.64 1.83 8.05
CA ILE A 210 -22.65 1.26 8.96
C ILE A 210 -22.04 0.34 10.03
N ALA A 211 -20.79 -0.10 9.82
CA ALA A 211 -19.87 -0.65 10.81
C ALA A 211 -18.44 -0.45 10.33
N ILE A 212 -17.51 -0.30 11.26
CA ILE A 212 -16.10 -0.06 10.96
C ILE A 212 -15.22 -0.88 11.89
N GLU A 213 -14.07 -1.32 11.40
CA GLU A 213 -13.04 -2.02 12.15
C GLU A 213 -12.44 -1.13 13.24
N ASP A 214 -11.93 -1.74 14.32
CA ASP A 214 -11.21 -1.00 15.35
C ASP A 214 -9.90 -0.42 14.81
N LYS A 215 -9.51 0.73 15.38
CA LYS A 215 -8.24 1.38 15.05
C LYS A 215 -7.01 0.60 15.53
N ASP A 216 -7.20 -0.27 16.52
CA ASP A 216 -6.18 -1.17 17.08
C ASP A 216 -6.16 -2.45 16.25
N SER A 217 -5.49 -2.41 15.10
CA SER A 217 -5.50 -3.51 14.15
C SER A 217 -4.09 -3.84 13.64
N PRO A 218 -3.81 -5.10 13.23
CA PRO A 218 -2.50 -5.50 12.69
C PRO A 218 -2.24 -4.95 11.28
N TYR A 219 -3.20 -4.25 10.67
CA TYR A 219 -3.18 -3.82 9.28
C TYR A 219 -2.53 -2.45 9.09
N ALA A 220 -1.39 -2.21 9.78
CA ALA A 220 -0.59 -1.00 9.53
C ALA A 220 -0.05 -0.98 8.10
N ASN A 221 -0.28 0.12 7.39
CA ASN A 221 0.29 0.40 6.08
C ASN A 221 1.76 0.76 6.21
N VAL A 222 2.58 0.24 5.30
CA VAL A 222 4.03 0.20 5.43
C VAL A 222 4.76 0.70 4.18
N LEU A 223 5.90 1.35 4.40
CA LEU A 223 6.89 1.60 3.36
C LEU A 223 7.63 0.31 3.03
N VAL A 224 7.60 -0.08 1.76
CA VAL A 224 8.21 -1.32 1.25
C VAL A 224 9.29 -1.02 0.22
N VAL A 225 10.39 -1.76 0.28
CA VAL A 225 11.56 -1.64 -0.61
C VAL A 225 12.10 -3.02 -0.97
N ARG A 226 12.96 -3.11 -1.99
CA ARG A 226 13.71 -4.35 -2.23
C ARG A 226 14.66 -4.62 -1.07
N LYS A 227 14.85 -5.88 -0.67
CA LYS A 227 15.75 -6.24 0.43
C LYS A 227 17.19 -5.78 0.20
N ALA A 228 17.65 -5.80 -1.05
CA ALA A 228 18.97 -5.31 -1.44
C ALA A 228 19.17 -3.80 -1.20
N ASP A 229 18.07 -3.04 -1.08
CA ASP A 229 18.10 -1.58 -0.97
C ASP A 229 17.92 -1.07 0.48
N LEU A 230 17.66 -1.95 1.46
CA LEU A 230 17.36 -1.60 2.86
C LEU A 230 18.34 -0.63 3.49
N GLU A 231 19.62 -0.76 3.18
CA GLU A 231 20.70 0.04 3.77
C GLU A 231 21.02 1.33 2.99
N LYS A 232 20.37 1.57 1.84
CA LYS A 232 20.62 2.78 1.04
C LYS A 232 20.26 4.06 1.78
N PRO A 233 21.10 5.10 1.73
CA PRO A 233 20.81 6.37 2.39
C PRO A 233 19.47 7.00 2.00
N ALA A 234 19.09 6.94 0.71
CA ALA A 234 17.81 7.43 0.21
C ALA A 234 16.61 6.73 0.86
N ILE A 235 16.73 5.42 1.10
CA ILE A 235 15.68 4.62 1.72
C ILE A 235 15.53 4.96 3.21
N LYS A 236 16.64 5.13 3.91
CA LYS A 236 16.63 5.58 5.32
C LYS A 236 16.06 6.99 5.47
N ALA A 237 16.40 7.89 4.55
CA ALA A 237 15.84 9.24 4.51
C ALA A 237 14.33 9.21 4.26
N LEU A 238 13.87 8.38 3.30
CA LEU A 238 12.43 8.23 3.00
C LEU A 238 11.65 7.68 4.21
N ALA A 239 12.15 6.64 4.87
CA ALA A 239 11.53 6.08 6.08
C ALA A 239 11.43 7.13 7.21
N LYS A 240 12.52 7.89 7.44
CA LYS A 240 12.54 8.99 8.41
C LYS A 240 11.56 10.10 8.06
N ALA A 241 11.46 10.48 6.79
CA ALA A 241 10.54 11.53 6.32
C ALA A 241 9.07 11.11 6.49
N LEU A 242 8.72 9.84 6.19
CA LEU A 242 7.38 9.31 6.38
C LEU A 242 6.96 9.18 7.85
N ASN A 243 7.92 9.06 8.78
CA ASN A 243 7.69 9.03 10.23
C ASN A 243 8.07 10.36 10.90
N SER A 244 8.05 11.46 10.16
CA SER A 244 8.34 12.80 10.68
C SER A 244 7.20 13.38 11.50
N PRO A 245 7.48 14.38 12.36
CA PRO A 245 6.44 15.14 13.06
C PRO A 245 5.45 15.84 12.11
N GLU A 246 5.89 16.27 10.93
CA GLU A 246 5.07 16.91 9.91
C GLU A 246 4.04 15.93 9.35
N VAL A 247 4.47 14.71 8.99
CA VAL A 247 3.58 13.63 8.53
C VAL A 247 2.63 13.22 9.65
N LYS A 248 3.11 13.05 10.88
CA LYS A 248 2.25 12.75 12.02
C LYS A 248 1.17 13.80 12.21
N LYS A 249 1.54 15.07 12.19
CA LYS A 249 0.60 16.18 12.30
C LYS A 249 -0.45 16.14 11.20
N PHE A 250 -0.04 15.90 9.94
CA PHE A 250 -0.97 15.79 8.81
C PHE A 250 -1.97 14.64 9.02
N ILE A 251 -1.51 13.46 9.45
CA ILE A 251 -2.39 12.33 9.73
C ILE A 251 -3.37 12.69 10.86
N ASP A 252 -2.88 13.28 11.96
CA ASP A 252 -3.70 13.64 13.13
C ASP A 252 -4.78 14.67 12.76
N THR A 253 -4.45 15.69 11.93
CA THR A 253 -5.38 16.81 11.64
C THR A 253 -6.29 16.54 10.44
N GLU A 254 -5.79 15.92 9.37
CA GLU A 254 -6.50 15.79 8.10
C GLU A 254 -7.09 14.39 7.86
N LEU A 255 -6.43 13.34 8.39
CA LEU A 255 -6.80 11.96 8.13
C LEU A 255 -7.56 11.31 9.29
N THR A 256 -7.23 11.64 10.54
CA THR A 256 -7.94 11.09 11.72
C THR A 256 -9.43 11.42 11.74
N PRO A 257 -9.90 12.61 11.30
CA PRO A 257 -11.34 12.85 11.13
C PRO A 257 -12.04 11.94 10.14
N LYS A 258 -11.29 11.34 9.20
CA LYS A 258 -11.79 10.35 8.23
C LYS A 258 -11.66 8.90 8.74
N GLY A 259 -11.10 8.68 9.93
CA GLY A 259 -10.93 7.36 10.54
C GLY A 259 -9.53 6.76 10.40
N ILE A 260 -8.60 7.43 9.72
CA ILE A 260 -7.22 6.96 9.48
C ILE A 260 -6.32 7.48 10.60
N VAL A 261 -5.49 6.62 11.19
CA VAL A 261 -4.67 6.98 12.37
C VAL A 261 -3.18 6.68 12.14
N PRO A 262 -2.25 7.44 12.77
CA PRO A 262 -0.83 7.14 12.67
C PRO A 262 -0.52 5.79 13.32
N ALA A 263 0.55 5.12 12.81
CA ALA A 263 1.04 3.82 13.30
C ALA A 263 2.49 3.89 13.81
N PHE A 264 3.00 5.10 14.12
CA PHE A 264 4.35 5.37 14.64
C PHE A 264 4.33 6.45 15.71
#